data_80c25a604b7f377c7e3c3b9864d236f9
#
_entry.id   80c25a604b7f377c7e3c3b9864d236f9
#
_cell.length_a   1.000
_cell.length_b   1.000
_cell.length_c   1.000
_cell.angle_alpha   90.00
_cell.angle_beta   90.00
_cell.angle_gamma   90.00
#
_symmetry.space_group_name_H-M   'P 1'
#
loop_
_entity.id
_entity.type
_entity.pdbx_description
1 polymer ?
#
loop_
_entity_poly.entity_id
_entity_poly.type
_entity_poly.pdbx_seq_one_letter_code
_entity_poly.pdbx_strand_id
1 'polypeptide(L)'
;MKKKTIWFSLLLGLFSLVLVACSSSNKVTETTETATTEEVVSGATVREYIDPSKIKDTYDVIVVGSGGAGMAAAISAKDAGADVAIFEKMPVIGGNTSKSSGGMNASETKFQKEQGIEDSNDLFYEETFKGGKGTNDPELLRYMVDNSASAIDWLDSMGIRLNKITFSGGFSVARIHRPEDGSAVGGYLVNGLYYNLMEREVPIFVNAEVTDLTDKDGAVTGVTLKIDGKEKTIKAKSVVLATGGFGSNMDMITKFKPELEGYVTTNHEGATGDGIALAEEEGAETVQMDQIQIHPTVYQETSYLVSEAVRGEGAILVNSEGKRFYNEMETRDKVSAAINALPNRYAYVVFDPPLRERATAIEQYDELGMVVKGETVADLAKEIGVPEENLVATLETWNQYVAAKNDTEFGRTTGMEYDLFKGPYYAIKVAPGIHHTMGGLKINTKTEVLKKDGTAIPGLYAAGEVTGGVHGSNRIAGNAVADIIIFGRQAGTQSAEYSK
;
A
#
# COMPACT_ATOMS: atom_id res chain seq x y z
N MET A 1 43.60 -56.39 22.83
CA MET A 1 43.20 -57.76 22.33
C MET A 1 41.89 -57.67 21.62
N LYS A 2 41.89 -58.19 20.37
CA LYS A 2 40.78 -58.53 19.48
C LYS A 2 39.87 -57.36 18.93
N LYS A 3 40.24 -56.88 17.82
CA LYS A 3 39.67 -56.76 16.45
C LYS A 3 38.46 -57.68 16.19
N LYS A 4 37.43 -57.08 15.52
CA LYS A 4 36.75 -57.72 14.37
C LYS A 4 36.08 -56.66 13.48
N THR A 5 36.62 -56.55 12.30
CA THR A 5 36.16 -56.02 11.04
C THR A 5 35.19 -57.01 10.37
N ILE A 6 34.36 -56.55 9.43
CA ILE A 6 33.80 -57.26 8.25
C ILE A 6 32.39 -56.64 7.94
N TRP A 7 31.88 -56.30 6.77
CA TRP A 7 32.34 -56.26 5.38
C TRP A 7 31.31 -55.51 4.53
N PHE A 8 31.74 -54.98 3.43
CA PHE A 8 31.09 -54.39 2.25
C PHE A 8 29.95 -55.20 1.62
N SER A 9 29.00 -54.55 0.98
CA SER A 9 28.47 -54.98 -0.32
C SER A 9 27.88 -53.84 -1.10
N LEU A 10 28.54 -53.48 -2.20
CA LEU A 10 28.11 -52.70 -3.31
C LEU A 10 27.10 -53.51 -4.17
N LEU A 11 26.04 -52.90 -4.67
CA LEU A 11 25.29 -53.42 -5.83
C LEU A 11 25.03 -52.27 -6.81
N LEU A 12 25.81 -52.28 -7.90
CA LEU A 12 25.52 -51.55 -9.14
C LEU A 12 24.41 -52.29 -9.88
N GLY A 13 23.45 -51.58 -10.39
CA GLY A 13 22.46 -52.07 -11.36
C GLY A 13 22.35 -51.09 -12.54
N LEU A 14 23.06 -51.38 -13.60
CA LEU A 14 22.83 -50.80 -14.94
C LEU A 14 21.45 -51.22 -15.47
N PHE A 15 20.71 -50.30 -16.03
CA PHE A 15 19.68 -50.63 -17.03
C PHE A 15 19.75 -49.72 -18.23
N SER A 16 19.73 -50.41 -19.38
CA SER A 16 20.10 -49.99 -20.72
C SER A 16 19.03 -49.11 -21.38
N LEU A 17 19.50 -48.18 -22.26
CA LEU A 17 18.71 -47.53 -23.29
C LEU A 17 18.07 -48.54 -24.27
N VAL A 18 16.79 -48.31 -24.55
CA VAL A 18 16.19 -48.80 -25.81
C VAL A 18 15.55 -47.56 -26.51
N LEU A 19 16.17 -47.17 -27.61
CA LEU A 19 15.60 -46.28 -28.61
C LEU A 19 14.64 -47.08 -29.48
N VAL A 20 13.37 -46.66 -29.52
CA VAL A 20 12.45 -47.04 -30.60
C VAL A 20 11.90 -45.75 -31.21
N ALA A 21 12.33 -45.49 -32.42
CA ALA A 21 11.73 -44.47 -33.30
C ALA A 21 10.52 -45.09 -33.99
N CYS A 22 9.34 -44.47 -33.81
CA CYS A 22 8.22 -44.63 -34.74
C CYS A 22 7.53 -43.29 -34.89
N SER A 23 7.60 -42.78 -36.10
CA SER A 23 6.86 -41.62 -36.59
C SER A 23 5.36 -41.97 -36.69
N SER A 24 4.52 -41.15 -36.08
CA SER A 24 3.16 -40.99 -36.56
C SER A 24 2.66 -39.59 -36.17
N SER A 25 2.30 -38.87 -37.22
CA SER A 25 1.68 -37.55 -37.14
C SER A 25 0.36 -37.63 -36.40
N ASN A 26 0.28 -37.01 -35.24
CA ASN A 26 -1.02 -36.65 -34.63
C ASN A 26 -1.03 -35.16 -34.36
N LYS A 27 -2.06 -34.51 -34.91
CA LYS A 27 -2.47 -33.16 -34.64
C LYS A 27 -2.60 -32.99 -33.13
N VAL A 28 -1.73 -32.19 -32.51
CA VAL A 28 -1.92 -31.66 -31.18
C VAL A 28 -2.98 -30.56 -31.30
N THR A 29 -4.17 -30.84 -30.81
CA THR A 29 -5.15 -29.81 -30.51
C THR A 29 -4.64 -29.10 -29.25
N GLU A 30 -4.17 -27.88 -29.38
CA GLU A 30 -3.91 -26.99 -28.26
C GLU A 30 -5.24 -26.73 -27.60
N THR A 31 -5.49 -27.40 -26.48
CA THR A 31 -6.43 -26.93 -25.47
C THR A 31 -5.67 -25.93 -24.62
N THR A 32 -5.80 -24.66 -24.97
CA THR A 32 -5.51 -23.56 -24.05
C THR A 32 -6.52 -23.67 -22.91
N GLU A 33 -6.14 -24.32 -21.79
CA GLU A 33 -6.81 -24.12 -20.52
C GLU A 33 -6.53 -22.69 -20.11
N THR A 34 -7.53 -21.83 -20.28
CA THR A 34 -7.54 -20.48 -19.70
C THR A 34 -7.64 -20.69 -18.19
N ALA A 35 -6.54 -20.45 -17.47
CA ALA A 35 -6.54 -20.37 -16.02
C ALA A 35 -7.62 -19.36 -15.59
N THR A 36 -8.45 -19.75 -14.63
CA THR A 36 -9.49 -18.86 -14.12
C THR A 36 -8.84 -17.69 -13.38
N THR A 37 -9.45 -16.52 -13.44
CA THR A 37 -8.94 -15.27 -12.82
C THR A 37 -8.62 -15.42 -11.32
N GLU A 38 -9.28 -16.33 -10.62
CA GLU A 38 -9.04 -16.62 -9.20
C GLU A 38 -7.71 -17.33 -8.92
N GLU A 39 -7.23 -18.21 -9.81
CA GLU A 39 -5.94 -18.90 -9.66
C GLU A 39 -4.75 -17.97 -9.88
N VAL A 40 -4.89 -16.94 -10.70
CA VAL A 40 -3.81 -16.00 -11.03
C VAL A 40 -3.57 -14.98 -9.91
N VAL A 41 -4.61 -14.61 -9.15
CA VAL A 41 -4.50 -13.58 -8.11
C VAL A 41 -3.90 -14.12 -6.80
N SER A 42 -3.96 -15.43 -6.54
CA SER A 42 -3.47 -16.06 -5.30
C SER A 42 -2.04 -16.61 -5.36
N GLY A 43 -1.40 -16.69 -6.55
CA GLY A 43 -0.07 -17.28 -6.73
C GLY A 43 1.07 -16.27 -6.84
N ALA A 44 2.31 -16.70 -6.61
CA ALA A 44 3.51 -15.92 -6.91
C ALA A 44 3.65 -15.81 -8.44
N THR A 45 3.08 -14.77 -9.02
CA THR A 45 3.10 -14.55 -10.47
C THR A 45 4.50 -14.14 -10.92
N VAL A 46 5.11 -14.91 -11.80
CA VAL A 46 6.30 -14.46 -12.52
C VAL A 46 5.85 -13.36 -13.48
N ARG A 47 6.26 -12.14 -13.21
CA ARG A 47 5.87 -10.98 -14.02
C ARG A 47 6.81 -10.87 -15.21
N GLU A 48 6.23 -10.82 -16.40
CA GLU A 48 6.96 -10.58 -17.64
C GLU A 48 6.82 -9.11 -18.04
N TYR A 49 7.95 -8.46 -18.33
CA TYR A 49 7.97 -7.07 -18.77
C TYR A 49 8.37 -7.00 -20.25
N ILE A 50 7.90 -5.95 -20.90
CA ILE A 50 8.14 -5.77 -22.34
C ILE A 50 9.59 -5.30 -22.56
N ASP A 51 10.25 -5.91 -23.55
CA ASP A 51 11.61 -5.54 -23.95
C ASP A 51 11.66 -4.06 -24.37
N PRO A 52 12.64 -3.27 -23.88
CA PRO A 52 12.79 -1.86 -24.22
C PRO A 52 12.87 -1.56 -25.73
N SER A 53 13.34 -2.52 -26.55
CA SER A 53 13.34 -2.36 -28.00
C SER A 53 11.96 -2.22 -28.64
N LYS A 54 10.90 -2.53 -27.88
CA LYS A 54 9.49 -2.39 -28.30
C LYS A 54 8.89 -1.02 -27.99
N ILE A 55 9.63 -0.13 -27.32
CA ILE A 55 9.17 1.24 -27.05
C ILE A 55 8.94 1.97 -28.37
N LYS A 56 7.69 2.38 -28.60
CA LYS A 56 7.30 3.21 -29.75
C LYS A 56 7.83 4.64 -29.58
N ASP A 57 7.89 5.39 -30.66
CA ASP A 57 8.26 6.80 -30.63
C ASP A 57 7.08 7.72 -30.26
N THR A 58 5.86 7.18 -30.27
CA THR A 58 4.63 7.95 -29.99
C THR A 58 3.58 7.05 -29.36
N TYR A 59 2.85 7.61 -28.37
CA TYR A 59 1.64 7.04 -27.75
C TYR A 59 0.55 8.13 -27.69
N ASP A 60 -0.70 7.75 -27.45
CA ASP A 60 -1.76 8.69 -27.11
C ASP A 60 -1.59 9.15 -25.64
N VAL A 61 -1.36 8.19 -24.73
CA VAL A 61 -1.18 8.46 -23.30
C VAL A 61 0.09 7.76 -22.80
N ILE A 62 0.92 8.52 -22.10
CA ILE A 62 2.04 7.96 -21.31
C ILE A 62 1.67 8.03 -19.84
N VAL A 63 1.81 6.91 -19.13
CA VAL A 63 1.68 6.85 -17.67
C VAL A 63 3.06 6.68 -17.05
N VAL A 64 3.42 7.58 -16.14
CA VAL A 64 4.70 7.57 -15.43
C VAL A 64 4.50 7.01 -14.03
N GLY A 65 5.06 5.81 -13.79
CA GLY A 65 4.92 5.06 -12.55
C GLY A 65 3.89 3.94 -12.64
N SER A 66 4.23 2.79 -12.06
CA SER A 66 3.45 1.54 -12.11
C SER A 66 2.85 1.16 -10.75
N GLY A 67 2.64 2.13 -9.86
CA GLY A 67 1.84 1.96 -8.66
C GLY A 67 0.36 1.75 -8.97
N GLY A 68 -0.48 1.56 -7.96
CA GLY A 68 -1.92 1.34 -8.15
C GLY A 68 -2.60 2.45 -8.98
N ALA A 69 -2.21 3.71 -8.77
CA ALA A 69 -2.75 4.83 -9.53
C ALA A 69 -2.38 4.76 -11.02
N GLY A 70 -1.12 4.47 -11.32
CA GLY A 70 -0.66 4.37 -12.71
C GLY A 70 -1.28 3.18 -13.45
N MET A 71 -1.36 2.03 -12.79
CA MET A 71 -2.02 0.86 -13.37
C MET A 71 -3.52 1.09 -13.60
N ALA A 72 -4.23 1.71 -12.67
CA ALA A 72 -5.64 2.07 -12.83
C ALA A 72 -5.83 3.10 -13.97
N ALA A 73 -4.93 4.08 -14.08
CA ALA A 73 -4.93 5.06 -15.17
C ALA A 73 -4.73 4.39 -16.52
N ALA A 74 -3.74 3.51 -16.64
CA ALA A 74 -3.44 2.83 -17.90
C ALA A 74 -4.57 1.90 -18.35
N ILE A 75 -5.20 1.15 -17.42
CA ILE A 75 -6.39 0.33 -17.72
C ILE A 75 -7.52 1.23 -18.24
N SER A 76 -7.83 2.32 -17.54
CA SER A 76 -8.93 3.21 -17.92
C SER A 76 -8.67 3.94 -19.24
N ALA A 77 -7.44 4.36 -19.50
CA ALA A 77 -7.06 4.96 -20.79
C ALA A 77 -7.19 3.96 -21.95
N LYS A 78 -6.74 2.73 -21.74
CA LYS A 78 -6.88 1.65 -22.72
C LYS A 78 -8.34 1.32 -23.02
N ASP A 79 -9.17 1.20 -21.98
CA ASP A 79 -10.60 0.93 -22.11
C ASP A 79 -11.35 2.09 -22.81
N ALA A 80 -10.83 3.33 -22.72
CA ALA A 80 -11.31 4.49 -23.48
C ALA A 80 -10.79 4.55 -24.93
N GLY A 81 -9.97 3.57 -25.36
CA GLY A 81 -9.47 3.39 -26.71
C GLY A 81 -8.12 4.03 -27.01
N ALA A 82 -7.40 4.54 -26.02
CA ALA A 82 -6.07 5.15 -26.23
C ALA A 82 -4.97 4.08 -26.43
N ASP A 83 -3.96 4.45 -27.22
CA ASP A 83 -2.66 3.73 -27.24
C ASP A 83 -1.82 4.22 -26.07
N VAL A 84 -1.67 3.35 -25.05
CA VAL A 84 -1.09 3.71 -23.75
C VAL A 84 0.13 2.83 -23.42
N ALA A 85 1.12 3.42 -22.73
CA ALA A 85 2.25 2.70 -22.14
C ALA A 85 2.55 3.18 -20.73
N ILE A 86 3.10 2.28 -19.89
CA ILE A 86 3.58 2.59 -18.55
C ILE A 86 5.11 2.57 -18.56
N PHE A 87 5.73 3.64 -18.02
CA PHE A 87 7.16 3.70 -17.76
C PHE A 87 7.41 3.72 -16.25
N GLU A 88 8.20 2.75 -15.76
CA GLU A 88 8.55 2.54 -14.36
C GLU A 88 10.06 2.57 -14.18
N LYS A 89 10.56 3.46 -13.31
CA LYS A 89 12.00 3.57 -13.06
C LYS A 89 12.61 2.38 -12.33
N MET A 90 11.79 1.71 -11.50
CA MET A 90 12.24 0.56 -10.73
C MET A 90 12.25 -0.73 -11.55
N PRO A 91 13.00 -1.76 -11.13
CA PRO A 91 13.02 -3.05 -11.82
C PRO A 91 11.73 -3.88 -11.63
N VAL A 92 10.85 -3.46 -10.72
CA VAL A 92 9.59 -4.13 -10.38
C VAL A 92 8.45 -3.12 -10.25
N ILE A 93 7.25 -3.54 -10.64
CA ILE A 93 6.04 -2.73 -10.54
C ILE A 93 5.45 -2.72 -9.12
N GLY A 94 4.55 -1.78 -8.86
CA GLY A 94 3.67 -1.75 -7.69
C GLY A 94 4.01 -0.68 -6.67
N GLY A 95 5.25 -0.22 -6.57
CA GLY A 95 5.65 0.87 -5.67
C GLY A 95 5.13 0.70 -4.23
N ASN A 96 4.71 1.80 -3.59
CA ASN A 96 4.11 1.78 -2.25
C ASN A 96 2.80 0.97 -2.18
N THR A 97 2.08 0.81 -3.29
CA THR A 97 0.85 0.02 -3.32
C THR A 97 1.11 -1.43 -2.92
N SER A 98 2.21 -2.03 -3.39
CA SER A 98 2.57 -3.42 -3.06
C SER A 98 2.81 -3.65 -1.56
N LYS A 99 3.17 -2.60 -0.82
CA LYS A 99 3.42 -2.63 0.63
C LYS A 99 2.17 -2.32 1.48
N SER A 100 1.01 -2.07 0.84
CA SER A 100 -0.21 -1.71 1.57
C SER A 100 -0.76 -2.90 2.35
N SER A 101 -0.79 -2.79 3.67
CA SER A 101 -1.26 -3.84 4.59
C SER A 101 -2.76 -3.74 4.92
N GLY A 102 -3.40 -2.62 4.63
CA GLY A 102 -4.81 -2.35 4.94
C GLY A 102 -5.76 -2.88 3.88
N GLY A 103 -6.62 -2.01 3.40
CA GLY A 103 -7.60 -2.24 2.35
C GLY A 103 -8.03 -0.90 1.75
N MET A 104 -9.11 -0.90 0.99
CA MET A 104 -9.70 0.27 0.36
C MET A 104 -10.94 0.74 1.12
N ASN A 105 -10.98 1.99 1.56
CA ASN A 105 -12.21 2.57 2.12
C ASN A 105 -13.22 2.88 1.02
N ALA A 106 -14.47 2.49 1.27
CA ALA A 106 -15.62 2.84 0.43
C ALA A 106 -16.91 2.83 1.26
N SER A 107 -17.87 3.66 0.89
CA SER A 107 -19.21 3.73 1.47
C SER A 107 -20.28 3.30 0.48
N GLU A 108 -21.44 2.92 0.97
CA GLU A 108 -22.63 2.54 0.17
C GLU A 108 -22.38 1.39 -0.82
N THR A 109 -21.38 0.54 -0.58
CA THR A 109 -20.99 -0.55 -1.47
C THR A 109 -22.04 -1.69 -1.43
N LYS A 110 -22.07 -2.49 -2.50
CA LYS A 110 -22.88 -3.72 -2.53
C LYS A 110 -22.49 -4.67 -1.40
N PHE A 111 -21.19 -4.77 -1.09
CA PHE A 111 -20.69 -5.66 -0.03
C PHE A 111 -21.07 -5.19 1.37
N GLN A 112 -21.14 -3.86 1.62
CA GLN A 112 -21.69 -3.34 2.88
C GLN A 112 -23.18 -3.70 3.00
N LYS A 113 -23.96 -3.52 1.94
CA LYS A 113 -25.38 -3.86 1.93
C LYS A 113 -25.62 -5.36 2.17
N GLU A 114 -24.85 -6.24 1.54
CA GLU A 114 -24.90 -7.69 1.75
C GLU A 114 -24.60 -8.10 3.20
N GLN A 115 -23.75 -7.34 3.91
CA GLN A 115 -23.37 -7.59 5.31
C GLN A 115 -24.20 -6.80 6.33
N GLY A 116 -25.24 -6.06 5.88
CA GLY A 116 -26.09 -5.26 6.75
C GLY A 116 -25.39 -4.07 7.39
N ILE A 117 -24.31 -3.57 6.77
CA ILE A 117 -23.58 -2.38 7.23
C ILE A 117 -24.25 -1.15 6.61
N GLU A 118 -24.85 -0.32 7.46
CA GLU A 118 -25.42 0.97 7.05
C GLU A 118 -24.30 2.03 7.04
N ASP A 119 -24.13 2.70 5.90
CA ASP A 119 -23.16 3.74 5.70
C ASP A 119 -23.67 4.77 4.69
N SER A 120 -23.04 5.96 4.64
CA SER A 120 -23.35 6.97 3.64
C SER A 120 -22.11 7.72 3.19
N ASN A 121 -22.16 8.25 1.97
CA ASN A 121 -21.14 9.13 1.43
C ASN A 121 -20.97 10.38 2.31
N ASP A 122 -22.04 10.93 2.87
CA ASP A 122 -21.96 12.10 3.74
C ASP A 122 -21.22 11.79 5.04
N LEU A 123 -21.51 10.67 5.70
CA LEU A 123 -20.80 10.25 6.90
C LEU A 123 -19.32 9.96 6.60
N PHE A 124 -19.02 9.30 5.47
CA PHE A 124 -17.64 9.06 5.06
C PHE A 124 -16.89 10.35 4.79
N TYR A 125 -17.54 11.34 4.15
CA TYR A 125 -16.97 12.66 3.92
C TYR A 125 -16.68 13.38 5.24
N GLU A 126 -17.67 13.49 6.14
CA GLU A 126 -17.55 14.20 7.42
C GLU A 126 -16.41 13.64 8.28
N GLU A 127 -16.35 12.32 8.42
CA GLU A 127 -15.32 11.65 9.21
C GLU A 127 -13.93 11.79 8.58
N THR A 128 -13.83 11.70 7.24
CA THR A 128 -12.56 11.91 6.52
C THR A 128 -12.10 13.36 6.61
N PHE A 129 -13.01 14.33 6.46
CA PHE A 129 -12.71 15.75 6.61
C PHE A 129 -12.22 16.08 8.02
N LYS A 130 -12.89 15.54 9.03
CA LYS A 130 -12.46 15.64 10.44
C LYS A 130 -11.08 14.99 10.65
N GLY A 131 -10.87 13.79 10.09
CA GLY A 131 -9.59 13.08 10.16
C GLY A 131 -8.45 13.83 9.49
N GLY A 132 -8.72 14.51 8.38
CA GLY A 132 -7.82 15.43 7.67
C GLY A 132 -7.65 16.79 8.34
N LYS A 133 -8.22 16.97 9.55
CA LYS A 133 -8.18 18.21 10.34
C LYS A 133 -8.85 19.40 9.66
N GLY A 134 -9.83 19.14 8.77
CA GLY A 134 -10.58 20.18 8.06
C GLY A 134 -9.76 20.90 6.98
N THR A 135 -8.67 20.34 6.53
CA THR A 135 -7.76 20.94 5.55
C THR A 135 -7.73 20.22 4.21
N ASN A 136 -8.57 19.22 4.02
CA ASN A 136 -8.80 18.57 2.74
C ASN A 136 -9.35 19.59 1.75
N ASP A 137 -9.00 19.46 0.46
CA ASP A 137 -9.74 20.12 -0.61
C ASP A 137 -11.16 19.52 -0.66
N PRO A 138 -12.21 20.33 -0.46
CA PRO A 138 -13.57 19.82 -0.34
C PRO A 138 -14.09 19.14 -1.62
N GLU A 139 -13.68 19.62 -2.79
CA GLU A 139 -14.12 19.08 -4.09
C GLU A 139 -13.43 17.73 -4.36
N LEU A 140 -12.13 17.64 -4.12
CA LEU A 140 -11.38 16.39 -4.26
C LEU A 140 -11.86 15.33 -3.27
N LEU A 141 -12.07 15.72 -2.01
CA LEU A 141 -12.59 14.80 -1.01
C LEU A 141 -13.99 14.29 -1.36
N ARG A 142 -14.89 15.17 -1.79
CA ARG A 142 -16.25 14.79 -2.21
C ARG A 142 -16.18 13.86 -3.42
N TYR A 143 -15.33 14.16 -4.41
CA TYR A 143 -15.13 13.32 -5.57
C TYR A 143 -14.64 11.90 -5.17
N MET A 144 -13.67 11.81 -4.27
CA MET A 144 -13.17 10.52 -3.77
C MET A 144 -14.30 9.71 -3.11
N VAL A 145 -15.05 10.32 -2.23
CA VAL A 145 -16.11 9.65 -1.48
C VAL A 145 -17.24 9.17 -2.39
N ASP A 146 -17.75 10.05 -3.26
CA ASP A 146 -18.90 9.77 -4.13
C ASP A 146 -18.58 8.69 -5.18
N ASN A 147 -17.29 8.50 -5.52
CA ASN A 147 -16.85 7.48 -6.47
C ASN A 147 -16.33 6.20 -5.81
N SER A 148 -16.39 6.09 -4.48
CA SER A 148 -15.78 4.96 -3.76
C SER A 148 -16.49 3.62 -4.03
N ALA A 149 -17.83 3.58 -3.99
CA ALA A 149 -18.60 2.38 -4.31
C ALA A 149 -18.36 1.90 -5.74
N SER A 150 -18.39 2.84 -6.71
CA SER A 150 -18.15 2.53 -8.12
C SER A 150 -16.73 2.00 -8.37
N ALA A 151 -15.76 2.40 -7.57
CA ALA A 151 -14.39 1.90 -7.66
C ALA A 151 -14.28 0.46 -7.15
N ILE A 152 -15.00 0.09 -6.08
CA ILE A 152 -15.12 -1.31 -5.62
C ILE A 152 -15.79 -2.17 -6.69
N ASP A 153 -16.86 -1.68 -7.32
CA ASP A 153 -17.55 -2.41 -8.40
C ASP A 153 -16.64 -2.59 -9.63
N TRP A 154 -15.85 -1.57 -9.97
CA TRP A 154 -14.89 -1.65 -11.07
C TRP A 154 -13.80 -2.69 -10.80
N LEU A 155 -13.23 -2.73 -9.59
CA LEU A 155 -12.26 -3.76 -9.19
C LEU A 155 -12.87 -5.16 -9.25
N ASP A 156 -14.08 -5.35 -8.70
CA ASP A 156 -14.79 -6.62 -8.69
C ASP A 156 -15.10 -7.13 -10.12
N SER A 157 -15.43 -6.21 -11.05
CA SER A 157 -15.67 -6.54 -12.46
C SER A 157 -14.44 -7.10 -13.19
N MET A 158 -13.25 -6.85 -12.63
CA MET A 158 -11.95 -7.31 -13.12
C MET A 158 -11.40 -8.49 -12.32
N GLY A 159 -12.22 -9.12 -11.45
CA GLY A 159 -11.78 -10.23 -10.61
C GLY A 159 -10.96 -9.82 -9.38
N ILE A 160 -10.86 -8.52 -9.10
CA ILE A 160 -10.18 -8.00 -7.90
C ILE A 160 -11.22 -7.77 -6.81
N ARG A 161 -11.60 -8.84 -6.12
CA ARG A 161 -12.71 -8.84 -5.18
C ARG A 161 -12.27 -8.44 -3.77
N LEU A 162 -12.81 -7.32 -3.26
CA LEU A 162 -12.55 -6.79 -1.93
C LEU A 162 -13.86 -6.82 -1.11
N ASN A 163 -14.26 -7.98 -0.64
CA ASN A 163 -15.56 -8.22 0.01
C ASN A 163 -15.51 -8.41 1.53
N LYS A 164 -14.33 -8.58 2.13
CA LYS A 164 -14.19 -8.59 3.59
C LYS A 164 -14.07 -7.16 4.11
N ILE A 165 -15.03 -6.75 4.97
CA ILE A 165 -15.10 -5.38 5.45
C ILE A 165 -14.70 -5.33 6.93
N THR A 166 -13.81 -4.40 7.28
CA THR A 166 -13.29 -4.22 8.63
C THR A 166 -13.28 -2.73 9.03
N PHE A 167 -13.04 -2.47 10.31
CA PHE A 167 -12.88 -1.12 10.85
C PHE A 167 -11.47 -0.58 10.62
N SER A 168 -11.37 0.75 10.49
CA SER A 168 -10.11 1.49 10.69
C SER A 168 -10.26 2.57 11.75
N GLY A 169 -9.15 2.96 12.38
CA GLY A 169 -9.14 4.06 13.33
C GLY A 169 -9.62 5.37 12.68
N GLY A 170 -10.50 6.10 13.40
CA GLY A 170 -11.05 7.37 12.94
C GLY A 170 -12.41 7.27 12.24
N PHE A 171 -12.95 6.08 12.03
CA PHE A 171 -14.29 5.84 11.49
C PHE A 171 -15.24 5.19 12.50
N SER A 172 -16.51 5.55 12.43
CA SER A 172 -17.58 4.95 13.23
C SER A 172 -18.24 3.76 12.57
N VAL A 173 -18.00 3.55 11.28
CA VAL A 173 -18.55 2.47 10.45
C VAL A 173 -17.42 1.68 9.79
N ALA A 174 -17.61 0.37 9.64
CA ALA A 174 -16.66 -0.48 8.91
C ALA A 174 -16.67 -0.14 7.41
N ARG A 175 -15.52 0.29 6.88
CA ARG A 175 -15.36 0.76 5.49
C ARG A 175 -14.18 0.17 4.75
N ILE A 176 -13.21 -0.43 5.46
CA ILE A 176 -12.04 -1.01 4.80
C ILE A 176 -12.43 -2.31 4.13
N HIS A 177 -12.45 -2.29 2.80
CA HIS A 177 -12.65 -3.45 1.95
C HIS A 177 -11.32 -4.15 1.69
N ARG A 178 -11.26 -5.43 1.98
CA ARG A 178 -10.06 -6.29 1.90
C ARG A 178 -10.34 -7.53 1.05
N PRO A 179 -9.30 -8.26 0.60
CA PRO A 179 -9.46 -9.60 0.06
C PRO A 179 -10.27 -10.50 0.99
N GLU A 180 -10.97 -11.48 0.44
CA GLU A 180 -11.91 -12.34 1.18
C GLU A 180 -11.26 -13.09 2.36
N ASP A 181 -10.03 -13.53 2.19
CA ASP A 181 -9.21 -14.19 3.22
C ASP A 181 -8.73 -13.21 4.31
N GLY A 182 -8.92 -11.90 4.13
CA GLY A 182 -8.46 -10.85 5.04
C GLY A 182 -6.97 -10.53 4.94
N SER A 183 -6.30 -11.03 3.93
CA SER A 183 -4.88 -10.72 3.66
C SER A 183 -4.65 -9.24 3.38
N ALA A 184 -3.39 -8.83 3.31
CA ALA A 184 -2.99 -7.48 2.93
C ALA A 184 -3.39 -7.19 1.48
N VAL A 185 -3.98 -6.00 1.24
CA VAL A 185 -4.50 -5.64 -0.08
C VAL A 185 -3.41 -5.43 -1.13
N GLY A 186 -2.18 -5.05 -0.72
CA GLY A 186 -1.15 -4.54 -1.62
C GLY A 186 -0.76 -5.49 -2.74
N GLY A 187 -0.26 -6.66 -2.38
CA GLY A 187 0.14 -7.67 -3.36
C GLY A 187 -1.03 -8.18 -4.20
N TYR A 188 -2.18 -8.40 -3.57
CA TYR A 188 -3.42 -8.82 -4.22
C TYR A 188 -3.86 -7.81 -5.30
N LEU A 189 -3.94 -6.53 -4.94
CA LEU A 189 -4.33 -5.46 -5.85
C LEU A 189 -3.35 -5.28 -7.01
N VAL A 190 -2.04 -5.26 -6.72
CA VAL A 190 -0.99 -5.12 -7.75
C VAL A 190 -1.03 -6.27 -8.74
N ASN A 191 -1.18 -7.51 -8.27
CA ASN A 191 -1.28 -8.68 -9.15
C ASN A 191 -2.54 -8.63 -10.01
N GLY A 192 -3.69 -8.29 -9.42
CA GLY A 192 -4.94 -8.17 -10.16
C GLY A 192 -4.90 -7.09 -11.24
N LEU A 193 -4.37 -5.89 -10.92
CA LEU A 193 -4.21 -4.81 -11.90
C LEU A 193 -3.20 -5.18 -12.99
N TYR A 194 -2.07 -5.80 -12.62
CA TYR A 194 -1.08 -6.28 -13.60
C TYR A 194 -1.68 -7.28 -14.57
N TYR A 195 -2.43 -8.28 -14.08
CA TYR A 195 -3.10 -9.24 -14.93
C TYR A 195 -4.05 -8.56 -15.94
N ASN A 196 -4.85 -7.61 -15.45
CA ASN A 196 -5.76 -6.84 -16.29
C ASN A 196 -5.06 -5.95 -17.34
N LEU A 197 -3.85 -5.46 -17.06
CA LEU A 197 -3.02 -4.77 -18.05
C LEU A 197 -2.51 -5.73 -19.14
N MET A 198 -2.09 -6.93 -18.74
CA MET A 198 -1.62 -7.95 -19.69
C MET A 198 -2.75 -8.41 -20.62
N GLU A 199 -3.95 -8.66 -20.12
CA GLU A 199 -5.11 -9.00 -20.94
C GLU A 199 -5.47 -7.92 -21.97
N ARG A 200 -5.20 -6.66 -21.63
CA ARG A 200 -5.41 -5.49 -22.49
C ARG A 200 -4.22 -5.17 -23.40
N GLU A 201 -3.16 -5.96 -23.32
CA GLU A 201 -1.91 -5.75 -24.06
C GLU A 201 -1.32 -4.34 -23.83
N VAL A 202 -1.40 -3.84 -22.58
CA VAL A 202 -0.77 -2.57 -22.20
C VAL A 202 0.69 -2.82 -21.88
N PRO A 203 1.64 -2.24 -22.64
CA PRO A 203 3.06 -2.44 -22.40
C PRO A 203 3.51 -1.74 -21.10
N ILE A 204 4.29 -2.46 -20.29
CA ILE A 204 4.96 -1.96 -19.10
C ILE A 204 6.45 -2.09 -19.29
N PHE A 205 7.16 -0.96 -19.22
CA PHE A 205 8.61 -0.90 -19.34
C PHE A 205 9.19 -0.53 -17.97
N VAL A 206 9.94 -1.46 -17.38
CA VAL A 206 10.68 -1.26 -16.13
C VAL A 206 12.10 -0.78 -16.39
N ASN A 207 12.80 -0.29 -15.36
CA ASN A 207 14.11 0.39 -15.50
C ASN A 207 14.07 1.52 -16.54
N ALA A 208 12.92 2.14 -16.71
CA ALA A 208 12.64 3.21 -17.66
C ALA A 208 12.30 4.49 -16.89
N GLU A 209 13.32 5.24 -16.52
CA GLU A 209 13.21 6.46 -15.75
C GLU A 209 12.79 7.63 -16.64
N VAL A 210 11.66 8.27 -16.33
CA VAL A 210 11.30 9.56 -16.95
C VAL A 210 12.09 10.65 -16.26
N THR A 211 12.91 11.35 -17.02
CA THR A 211 13.84 12.37 -16.53
C THR A 211 13.41 13.78 -16.90
N ASP A 212 12.48 13.93 -17.84
CA ASP A 212 12.00 15.23 -18.30
C ASP A 212 10.62 15.11 -18.93
N LEU A 213 9.80 16.18 -18.83
CA LEU A 213 8.58 16.37 -19.59
C LEU A 213 8.89 17.24 -20.80
N THR A 214 8.45 16.81 -21.99
CA THR A 214 8.61 17.66 -23.17
C THR A 214 7.37 18.50 -23.37
N ASP A 215 7.55 19.80 -23.56
CA ASP A 215 6.48 20.75 -23.82
C ASP A 215 6.54 21.38 -25.21
N LYS A 216 5.43 21.88 -25.65
CA LYS A 216 5.32 22.76 -26.82
C LYS A 216 4.19 23.75 -26.62
N ASP A 217 4.49 25.03 -26.73
CA ASP A 217 3.52 26.14 -26.59
C ASP A 217 2.77 26.09 -25.23
N GLY A 218 3.45 25.58 -24.16
CA GLY A 218 2.93 25.44 -22.82
C GLY A 218 2.03 24.23 -22.59
N ALA A 219 1.97 23.29 -23.53
CA ALA A 219 1.30 21.99 -23.39
C ALA A 219 2.33 20.87 -23.33
N VAL A 220 2.14 19.92 -22.41
CA VAL A 220 2.98 18.70 -22.33
C VAL A 220 2.68 17.81 -23.53
N THR A 221 3.72 17.39 -24.24
CA THR A 221 3.64 16.66 -25.52
C THR A 221 4.45 15.35 -25.52
N GLY A 222 4.97 14.93 -24.39
CA GLY A 222 5.71 13.69 -24.24
C GLY A 222 6.66 13.70 -23.05
N VAL A 223 7.61 12.79 -23.07
CA VAL A 223 8.60 12.58 -22.00
C VAL A 223 9.97 12.27 -22.58
N THR A 224 11.03 12.55 -21.82
CA THR A 224 12.36 11.98 -22.05
C THR A 224 12.58 10.83 -21.07
N LEU A 225 12.99 9.69 -21.59
CA LEU A 225 13.29 8.49 -20.83
C LEU A 225 14.80 8.27 -20.74
N LYS A 226 15.26 7.79 -19.60
CA LYS A 226 16.56 7.14 -19.45
C LYS A 226 16.37 5.65 -19.28
N ILE A 227 16.85 4.87 -20.26
CA ILE A 227 16.74 3.41 -20.27
C ILE A 227 18.01 2.81 -20.86
N ASP A 228 18.56 1.74 -20.26
CA ASP A 228 19.83 1.12 -20.65
C ASP A 228 20.99 2.13 -20.77
N GLY A 229 20.99 3.18 -19.92
CA GLY A 229 21.98 4.24 -19.92
C GLY A 229 21.90 5.23 -21.10
N LYS A 230 20.82 5.18 -21.88
CA LYS A 230 20.57 6.06 -23.04
C LYS A 230 19.30 6.89 -22.79
N GLU A 231 19.31 8.11 -23.30
CA GLU A 231 18.12 8.94 -23.36
C GLU A 231 17.33 8.70 -24.64
N LYS A 232 16.01 8.68 -24.52
CA LYS A 232 15.07 8.57 -25.63
C LYS A 232 13.86 9.47 -25.37
N THR A 233 13.55 10.37 -26.27
CA THR A 233 12.34 11.21 -26.22
C THR A 233 11.18 10.47 -26.88
N ILE A 234 10.05 10.37 -26.17
CA ILE A 234 8.81 9.73 -26.59
C ILE A 234 7.70 10.78 -26.63
N LYS A 235 7.02 10.88 -27.75
CA LYS A 235 5.89 11.80 -27.92
C LYS A 235 4.62 11.21 -27.32
N ALA A 236 3.79 12.05 -26.72
CA ALA A 236 2.45 11.70 -26.30
C ALA A 236 1.50 12.89 -26.48
N LYS A 237 0.21 12.63 -26.62
CA LYS A 237 -0.80 13.68 -26.57
C LYS A 237 -1.08 14.12 -25.13
N SER A 238 -0.92 13.19 -24.17
CA SER A 238 -1.04 13.48 -22.74
C SER A 238 -0.15 12.58 -21.90
N VAL A 239 0.20 13.06 -20.70
CA VAL A 239 1.03 12.38 -19.71
C VAL A 239 0.28 12.33 -18.37
N VAL A 240 0.26 11.17 -17.73
CA VAL A 240 -0.26 10.95 -16.38
C VAL A 240 0.90 10.68 -15.43
N LEU A 241 1.13 11.59 -14.48
CA LEU A 241 2.09 11.38 -13.40
C LEU A 241 1.42 10.56 -12.28
N ALA A 242 1.94 9.36 -12.03
CA ALA A 242 1.51 8.45 -10.97
C ALA A 242 2.72 7.90 -10.20
N THR A 243 3.69 8.77 -9.97
CA THR A 243 5.04 8.46 -9.49
C THR A 243 5.14 8.22 -7.99
N GLY A 244 4.02 8.37 -7.27
CA GLY A 244 4.01 8.31 -5.81
C GLY A 244 4.54 9.59 -5.16
N GLY A 245 4.67 9.57 -3.82
CA GLY A 245 5.12 10.71 -3.05
C GLY A 245 6.66 10.78 -2.93
N PHE A 246 7.12 11.49 -1.90
CA PHE A 246 8.54 11.70 -1.64
C PHE A 246 9.04 11.11 -0.30
N GLY A 247 8.32 10.11 0.23
CA GLY A 247 8.58 9.53 1.55
C GLY A 247 9.92 8.81 1.70
N SER A 248 10.65 8.53 0.61
CA SER A 248 12.02 7.97 0.62
C SER A 248 13.10 9.01 0.27
N ASN A 249 12.73 10.28 0.10
CA ASN A 249 13.67 11.36 -0.16
C ASN A 249 13.88 12.21 1.11
N MET A 250 14.92 11.89 1.87
CA MET A 250 15.18 12.56 3.15
C MET A 250 15.47 14.05 2.97
N ASP A 251 16.07 14.47 1.86
CA ASP A 251 16.32 15.89 1.57
C ASP A 251 15.01 16.67 1.38
N MET A 252 14.04 16.09 0.66
CA MET A 252 12.71 16.68 0.56
C MET A 252 11.97 16.65 1.89
N ILE A 253 12.03 15.53 2.62
CA ILE A 253 11.40 15.40 3.95
C ILE A 253 11.90 16.48 4.89
N THR A 254 13.22 16.63 5.04
CA THR A 254 13.81 17.60 5.98
C THR A 254 13.67 19.04 5.51
N LYS A 255 13.59 19.27 4.18
CA LYS A 255 13.26 20.60 3.64
C LYS A 255 11.89 21.09 4.12
N PHE A 256 10.89 20.23 4.18
CA PHE A 256 9.52 20.60 4.54
C PHE A 256 9.20 20.33 6.02
N LYS A 257 9.86 19.34 6.65
CA LYS A 257 9.62 18.91 8.02
C LYS A 257 10.92 18.47 8.70
N PRO A 258 11.78 19.42 9.12
CA PRO A 258 13.13 19.15 9.63
C PRO A 258 13.18 18.20 10.83
N GLU A 259 12.11 18.18 11.66
CA GLU A 259 12.02 17.32 12.83
C GLU A 259 11.95 15.82 12.51
N LEU A 260 11.79 15.45 11.24
CA LEU A 260 11.78 14.05 10.78
C LEU A 260 13.17 13.57 10.33
N GLU A 261 14.23 14.38 10.51
CA GLU A 261 15.59 13.93 10.24
C GLU A 261 15.92 12.65 11.03
N GLY A 262 16.46 11.64 10.33
CA GLY A 262 16.87 10.37 10.93
C GLY A 262 15.74 9.38 11.18
N TYR A 263 14.48 9.69 10.83
CA TYR A 263 13.41 8.71 10.88
C TYR A 263 13.59 7.66 9.76
N VAL A 264 13.28 6.40 10.09
CA VAL A 264 13.15 5.35 9.07
C VAL A 264 11.89 5.59 8.21
N THR A 265 11.85 5.02 7.02
CA THR A 265 10.69 5.13 6.13
C THR A 265 10.14 3.76 5.75
N THR A 266 8.82 3.62 5.76
CA THR A 266 8.13 2.44 5.25
C THR A 266 7.95 2.46 3.73
N ASN A 267 8.35 3.56 3.09
CA ASN A 267 8.16 3.75 1.67
C ASN A 267 9.04 2.82 0.83
N HIS A 268 8.60 2.61 -0.38
CA HIS A 268 9.40 2.02 -1.44
C HIS A 268 10.52 2.98 -1.83
N GLU A 269 11.72 2.46 -2.12
CA GLU A 269 12.90 3.29 -2.44
C GLU A 269 12.71 4.24 -3.64
N GLY A 270 11.78 3.89 -4.54
CA GLY A 270 11.39 4.72 -5.67
C GLY A 270 10.47 5.92 -5.33
N ALA A 271 10.01 6.08 -4.10
CA ALA A 271 9.17 7.22 -3.70
C ALA A 271 10.02 8.46 -3.39
N THR A 272 10.60 9.07 -4.41
CA THR A 272 11.62 10.12 -4.32
C THR A 272 11.13 11.52 -4.72
N GLY A 273 9.84 11.65 -5.15
CA GLY A 273 9.26 12.94 -5.49
C GLY A 273 9.54 13.43 -6.91
N ASP A 274 10.06 12.57 -7.78
CA ASP A 274 10.49 12.97 -9.14
C ASP A 274 9.36 13.59 -9.95
N GLY A 275 8.15 13.00 -9.93
CA GLY A 275 7.01 13.56 -10.67
C GLY A 275 6.58 14.92 -10.17
N ILE A 276 6.80 15.23 -8.89
CA ILE A 276 6.56 16.57 -8.34
C ILE A 276 7.57 17.55 -8.95
N ALA A 277 8.86 17.18 -8.93
CA ALA A 277 9.91 18.04 -9.50
C ALA A 277 9.70 18.29 -11.00
N LEU A 278 9.40 17.24 -11.77
CA LEU A 278 9.11 17.37 -13.21
C LEU A 278 7.94 18.30 -13.49
N ALA A 279 6.87 18.22 -12.72
CA ALA A 279 5.72 19.11 -12.93
C ALA A 279 5.97 20.56 -12.44
N GLU A 280 6.79 20.74 -11.39
CA GLU A 280 7.19 22.10 -10.94
C GLU A 280 7.99 22.84 -12.03
N GLU A 281 8.80 22.15 -12.83
CA GLU A 281 9.51 22.73 -13.98
C GLU A 281 8.54 23.23 -15.05
N GLU A 282 7.36 22.60 -15.20
CA GLU A 282 6.26 23.06 -16.06
C GLU A 282 5.38 24.14 -15.41
N GLY A 283 5.71 24.59 -14.22
CA GLY A 283 5.02 25.63 -13.47
C GLY A 283 3.83 25.15 -12.65
N ALA A 284 3.77 23.84 -12.33
CA ALA A 284 2.74 23.29 -11.46
C ALA A 284 2.79 23.90 -10.05
N GLU A 285 1.61 24.07 -9.44
CA GLU A 285 1.48 24.41 -8.02
C GLU A 285 1.55 23.12 -7.17
N THR A 286 2.26 23.20 -6.05
CA THR A 286 2.26 22.18 -5.01
C THR A 286 1.53 22.66 -3.76
N VAL A 287 0.85 21.75 -3.07
CA VAL A 287 0.10 22.06 -1.85
C VAL A 287 0.46 21.10 -0.73
N GLN A 288 0.38 21.56 0.51
CA GLN A 288 0.52 20.73 1.73
C GLN A 288 1.83 19.91 1.82
N MET A 289 2.92 20.38 1.24
CA MET A 289 4.20 19.67 1.19
C MET A 289 4.81 19.37 2.57
N ASP A 290 4.45 20.15 3.59
CA ASP A 290 4.82 19.95 5.00
C ASP A 290 3.95 18.90 5.71
N GLN A 291 2.89 18.41 5.06
CA GLN A 291 2.00 17.42 5.62
C GLN A 291 2.53 16.00 5.33
N ILE A 292 3.45 15.56 6.19
CA ILE A 292 4.10 14.26 6.11
C ILE A 292 3.63 13.41 7.28
N GLN A 293 2.99 12.27 6.98
CA GLN A 293 2.47 11.34 7.98
C GLN A 293 3.56 10.38 8.44
N ILE A 294 3.69 10.23 9.76
CA ILE A 294 4.45 9.14 10.37
C ILE A 294 3.47 8.05 10.84
N HIS A 295 3.89 6.79 10.73
CA HIS A 295 3.16 5.64 11.26
C HIS A 295 3.73 5.25 12.62
N PRO A 296 2.89 5.04 13.66
CA PRO A 296 3.36 4.83 15.02
C PRO A 296 4.11 3.50 15.24
N THR A 297 3.76 2.48 14.45
CA THR A 297 4.24 1.11 14.66
C THR A 297 5.09 0.63 13.48
N VAL A 298 6.36 1.07 13.44
CA VAL A 298 7.36 0.64 12.45
C VAL A 298 8.49 -0.09 13.15
N TYR A 299 8.80 -1.30 12.69
CA TYR A 299 9.98 -2.04 13.13
C TYR A 299 11.23 -1.39 12.58
N GLN A 300 12.09 -0.87 13.44
CA GLN A 300 13.13 0.09 13.05
C GLN A 300 14.29 -0.54 12.27
N GLU A 301 14.60 -1.81 12.50
CA GLU A 301 15.75 -2.47 11.87
C GLU A 301 15.58 -2.69 10.38
N THR A 302 14.35 -2.96 9.93
CA THR A 302 14.04 -3.22 8.53
C THR A 302 13.06 -2.23 7.92
N SER A 303 12.66 -1.20 8.69
CA SER A 303 11.65 -0.22 8.29
C SER A 303 10.29 -0.85 7.95
N TYR A 304 9.98 -2.03 8.51
CA TYR A 304 8.77 -2.76 8.21
C TYR A 304 7.59 -2.24 9.03
N LEU A 305 6.45 -2.05 8.35
CA LEU A 305 5.23 -1.56 9.01
C LEU A 305 4.51 -2.69 9.73
N VAL A 306 4.26 -2.51 11.04
CA VAL A 306 3.34 -3.35 11.81
C VAL A 306 1.94 -2.76 11.69
N SER A 307 1.03 -3.50 11.04
CA SER A 307 -0.30 -3.04 10.68
C SER A 307 -1.15 -2.59 11.88
N GLU A 308 -1.97 -1.57 11.68
CA GLU A 308 -2.99 -1.16 12.66
C GLU A 308 -4.01 -2.26 12.96
N ALA A 309 -4.21 -3.23 12.06
CA ALA A 309 -5.08 -4.37 12.27
C ALA A 309 -4.71 -5.16 13.55
N VAL A 310 -3.42 -5.26 13.87
CA VAL A 310 -2.94 -5.95 15.09
C VAL A 310 -3.51 -5.27 16.34
N ARG A 311 -3.50 -3.92 16.39
CA ARG A 311 -4.11 -3.16 17.48
C ARG A 311 -5.62 -3.22 17.44
N GLY A 312 -6.21 -3.21 16.25
CA GLY A 312 -7.66 -3.39 16.04
C GLY A 312 -8.19 -4.73 16.54
N GLU A 313 -7.38 -5.80 16.46
CA GLU A 313 -7.71 -7.13 16.98
C GLU A 313 -7.44 -7.30 18.49
N GLY A 314 -7.03 -6.24 19.19
CA GLY A 314 -6.91 -6.25 20.64
C GLY A 314 -5.50 -6.10 21.20
N ALA A 315 -4.44 -6.00 20.38
CA ALA A 315 -3.10 -5.74 20.88
C ALA A 315 -3.02 -4.39 21.61
N ILE A 316 -2.14 -4.32 22.59
CA ILE A 316 -1.85 -3.11 23.35
C ILE A 316 -0.44 -2.59 23.08
N LEU A 317 -0.20 -1.32 23.34
CA LEU A 317 1.13 -0.72 23.34
C LEU A 317 1.63 -0.53 24.76
N VAL A 318 2.82 -1.08 25.05
CA VAL A 318 3.48 -0.86 26.34
C VAL A 318 4.82 -0.16 26.14
N ASN A 319 5.17 0.71 27.08
CA ASN A 319 6.44 1.42 27.12
C ASN A 319 7.57 0.54 27.72
N SER A 320 8.77 1.09 27.85
CA SER A 320 9.93 0.41 28.48
C SER A 320 9.74 0.07 29.97
N GLU A 321 8.68 0.60 30.61
CA GLU A 321 8.31 0.23 31.98
C GLU A 321 7.25 -0.90 32.02
N GLY A 322 6.84 -1.46 30.88
CA GLY A 322 5.80 -2.49 30.81
C GLY A 322 4.38 -1.96 31.01
N LYS A 323 4.15 -0.65 30.86
CA LYS A 323 2.86 0.01 31.10
C LYS A 323 2.26 0.55 29.82
N ARG A 324 0.92 0.45 29.68
CA ARG A 324 0.19 1.23 28.67
C ARG A 324 0.41 2.72 28.94
N PHE A 325 0.33 3.54 27.91
CA PHE A 325 0.63 4.98 28.02
C PHE A 325 -0.29 5.86 27.19
N TYR A 326 -1.12 5.28 26.32
CA TYR A 326 -2.03 6.01 25.45
C TYR A 326 -3.13 5.10 24.89
N ASN A 327 -4.18 5.68 24.29
CA ASN A 327 -5.18 4.93 23.53
C ASN A 327 -4.58 4.49 22.18
N GLU A 328 -4.39 3.20 22.01
CA GLU A 328 -3.75 2.60 20.83
C GLU A 328 -4.56 2.75 19.53
N MET A 329 -5.87 3.04 19.65
CA MET A 329 -6.79 3.17 18.52
C MET A 329 -7.04 4.62 18.10
N GLU A 330 -6.34 5.58 18.71
CA GLU A 330 -6.32 6.96 18.22
C GLU A 330 -5.62 7.11 16.86
N THR A 331 -5.76 8.28 16.25
CA THR A 331 -5.16 8.55 14.93
C THR A 331 -3.62 8.45 14.93
N ARG A 332 -3.04 8.16 13.78
CA ARG A 332 -1.58 7.91 13.61
C ARG A 332 -0.72 9.00 14.21
N ASP A 333 -1.08 10.26 13.97
CA ASP A 333 -0.35 11.43 14.47
C ASP A 333 -0.34 11.48 16.01
N LYS A 334 -1.47 11.19 16.66
CA LYS A 334 -1.60 11.18 18.10
C LYS A 334 -0.82 10.04 18.75
N VAL A 335 -0.97 8.83 18.25
CA VAL A 335 -0.23 7.66 18.78
C VAL A 335 1.28 7.83 18.54
N SER A 336 1.69 8.34 17.39
CA SER A 336 3.11 8.64 17.12
C SER A 336 3.67 9.71 18.05
N ALA A 337 2.89 10.77 18.32
CA ALA A 337 3.28 11.81 19.26
C ALA A 337 3.42 11.24 20.69
N ALA A 338 2.51 10.35 21.11
CA ALA A 338 2.60 9.70 22.41
C ALA A 338 3.86 8.82 22.54
N ILE A 339 4.22 8.05 21.50
CA ILE A 339 5.48 7.26 21.49
C ILE A 339 6.70 8.18 21.50
N ASN A 340 6.70 9.24 20.70
CA ASN A 340 7.81 10.21 20.66
C ASN A 340 8.02 10.94 21.99
N ALA A 341 6.98 11.08 22.80
CA ALA A 341 7.06 11.68 24.13
C ALA A 341 7.63 10.72 25.20
N LEU A 342 7.72 9.43 24.92
CA LEU A 342 8.37 8.47 25.82
C LEU A 342 9.88 8.73 25.90
N PRO A 343 10.53 8.50 27.06
CA PRO A 343 11.97 8.72 27.22
C PRO A 343 12.81 8.00 26.17
N ASN A 344 12.42 6.79 25.79
CA ASN A 344 13.14 5.93 24.84
C ASN A 344 12.57 6.00 23.42
N ARG A 345 11.49 6.74 23.16
CA ARG A 345 10.86 6.93 21.85
C ARG A 345 10.48 5.64 21.12
N TYR A 346 10.21 4.57 21.86
CA TYR A 346 9.70 3.31 21.31
C TYR A 346 8.65 2.69 22.24
N ALA A 347 7.91 1.74 21.70
CA ALA A 347 6.95 0.91 22.44
C ALA A 347 7.05 -0.55 21.99
N TYR A 348 6.36 -1.44 22.70
CA TYR A 348 6.15 -2.82 22.31
C TYR A 348 4.67 -3.04 22.00
N VAL A 349 4.37 -3.63 20.84
CA VAL A 349 3.04 -4.18 20.52
C VAL A 349 2.97 -5.54 21.17
N VAL A 350 2.08 -5.72 22.17
CA VAL A 350 1.95 -6.98 22.93
C VAL A 350 0.67 -7.68 22.52
N PHE A 351 0.74 -9.00 22.29
CA PHE A 351 -0.36 -9.85 21.84
C PHE A 351 -0.19 -11.30 22.27
N ASP A 352 -1.22 -12.12 22.03
CA ASP A 352 -1.30 -13.54 22.38
C ASP A 352 -1.66 -14.44 21.18
N PRO A 353 -1.67 -15.78 21.31
CA PRO A 353 -1.99 -16.69 20.20
C PRO A 353 -3.38 -16.48 19.57
N PRO A 354 -4.49 -16.28 20.34
CA PRO A 354 -5.78 -16.02 19.73
C PRO A 354 -5.81 -14.75 18.86
N LEU A 355 -5.06 -13.72 19.25
CA LEU A 355 -4.90 -12.52 18.42
C LEU A 355 -4.10 -12.82 17.15
N ARG A 356 -3.02 -13.61 17.26
CA ARG A 356 -2.21 -14.03 16.14
C ARG A 356 -3.04 -14.77 15.06
N GLU A 357 -3.98 -15.62 15.48
CA GLU A 357 -4.91 -16.31 14.57
C GLU A 357 -5.83 -15.35 13.83
N ARG A 358 -6.25 -14.23 14.45
CA ARG A 358 -7.12 -13.22 13.85
C ARG A 358 -6.36 -12.23 12.97
N ALA A 359 -5.14 -11.88 13.36
CA ALA A 359 -4.27 -10.94 12.66
C ALA A 359 -3.15 -11.70 11.91
N THR A 360 -3.51 -12.41 10.83
CA THR A 360 -2.62 -13.32 10.08
C THR A 360 -1.34 -12.67 9.55
N ALA A 361 -1.29 -11.33 9.43
CA ALA A 361 -0.07 -10.60 9.09
C ALA A 361 1.08 -10.83 10.10
N ILE A 362 0.77 -11.26 11.33
CA ILE A 362 1.79 -11.54 12.36
C ILE A 362 2.68 -12.72 11.95
N GLU A 363 2.17 -13.68 11.18
CA GLU A 363 2.98 -14.81 10.69
C GLU A 363 4.15 -14.30 9.85
N GLN A 364 3.89 -13.33 8.97
CA GLN A 364 4.94 -12.71 8.17
C GLN A 364 5.95 -11.93 9.05
N TYR A 365 5.48 -11.27 10.11
CA TYR A 365 6.39 -10.56 11.03
C TYR A 365 7.29 -11.53 11.79
N ASP A 366 6.77 -12.71 12.12
CA ASP A 366 7.54 -13.79 12.79
C ASP A 366 8.59 -14.40 11.84
N GLU A 367 8.20 -14.71 10.60
CA GLU A 367 9.13 -15.15 9.55
C GLU A 367 10.26 -14.15 9.28
N LEU A 368 9.98 -12.86 9.45
CA LEU A 368 10.96 -11.76 9.32
C LEU A 368 11.81 -11.56 10.60
N GLY A 369 11.59 -12.38 11.65
CA GLY A 369 12.34 -12.29 12.90
C GLY A 369 12.01 -11.07 13.78
N MET A 370 10.84 -10.46 13.59
CA MET A 370 10.43 -9.28 14.34
C MET A 370 9.76 -9.59 15.67
N VAL A 371 9.29 -10.82 15.85
CA VAL A 371 8.48 -11.25 17.00
C VAL A 371 9.34 -11.83 18.10
N VAL A 372 9.22 -11.28 19.30
CA VAL A 372 9.80 -11.82 20.53
C VAL A 372 8.74 -12.65 21.26
N LYS A 373 9.09 -13.81 21.79
CA LYS A 373 8.19 -14.76 22.46
C LYS A 373 8.59 -14.97 23.91
N GLY A 374 7.61 -15.03 24.80
CA GLY A 374 7.74 -15.52 26.17
C GLY A 374 6.67 -16.58 26.48
N GLU A 375 7.02 -17.71 27.09
CA GLU A 375 6.04 -18.75 27.44
C GLU A 375 5.06 -18.25 28.51
N THR A 376 5.52 -17.37 29.38
CA THR A 376 4.73 -16.67 30.39
C THR A 376 4.89 -15.16 30.23
N VAL A 377 4.08 -14.37 30.94
CA VAL A 377 4.25 -12.91 30.98
C VAL A 377 5.63 -12.54 31.57
N ALA A 378 6.09 -13.29 32.58
CA ALA A 378 7.41 -13.10 33.20
C ALA A 378 8.54 -13.35 32.19
N ASP A 379 8.44 -14.42 31.39
CA ASP A 379 9.42 -14.69 30.34
C ASP A 379 9.42 -13.58 29.28
N LEU A 380 8.25 -13.14 28.83
CA LEU A 380 8.17 -12.05 27.87
C LEU A 380 8.78 -10.76 28.44
N ALA A 381 8.43 -10.41 29.70
CA ALA A 381 8.97 -9.22 30.36
C ALA A 381 10.49 -9.23 30.41
N LYS A 382 11.09 -10.39 30.71
CA LYS A 382 12.54 -10.62 30.71
C LYS A 382 13.15 -10.45 29.32
N GLU A 383 12.53 -11.06 28.30
CA GLU A 383 13.03 -11.00 26.91
C GLU A 383 13.00 -9.59 26.33
N ILE A 384 11.96 -8.80 26.65
CA ILE A 384 11.86 -7.40 26.17
C ILE A 384 12.47 -6.37 27.14
N GLY A 385 12.96 -6.82 28.29
CA GLY A 385 13.69 -5.97 29.25
C GLY A 385 12.81 -4.97 29.99
N VAL A 386 11.57 -5.36 30.35
CA VAL A 386 10.64 -4.52 31.14
C VAL A 386 10.41 -5.12 32.53
N PRO A 387 9.99 -4.32 33.54
CA PRO A 387 9.64 -4.86 34.86
C PRO A 387 8.46 -5.84 34.77
N GLU A 388 8.65 -7.07 35.25
CA GLU A 388 7.65 -8.14 35.22
C GLU A 388 6.35 -7.71 35.92
N GLU A 389 6.46 -7.17 37.15
CA GLU A 389 5.30 -6.74 37.94
C GLU A 389 4.40 -5.75 37.19
N ASN A 390 5.01 -4.85 36.43
CA ASN A 390 4.28 -3.85 35.65
C ASN A 390 3.58 -4.48 34.45
N LEU A 391 4.23 -5.38 33.70
CA LEU A 391 3.64 -6.01 32.54
C LEU A 391 2.47 -6.92 32.95
N VAL A 392 2.62 -7.69 34.05
CA VAL A 392 1.55 -8.50 34.64
C VAL A 392 0.35 -7.64 34.99
N ALA A 393 0.57 -6.56 35.77
CA ALA A 393 -0.50 -5.64 36.17
C ALA A 393 -1.18 -4.96 34.96
N THR A 394 -0.41 -4.62 33.94
CA THR A 394 -0.92 -4.03 32.70
C THR A 394 -1.87 -4.98 31.97
N LEU A 395 -1.49 -6.24 31.80
CA LEU A 395 -2.34 -7.24 31.14
C LEU A 395 -3.60 -7.57 31.96
N GLU A 396 -3.47 -7.70 33.27
CA GLU A 396 -4.63 -7.91 34.15
C GLU A 396 -5.62 -6.75 34.08
N THR A 397 -5.12 -5.50 34.11
CA THR A 397 -5.93 -4.29 34.00
C THR A 397 -6.60 -4.19 32.62
N TRP A 398 -5.86 -4.46 31.54
CA TRP A 398 -6.42 -4.50 30.20
C TRP A 398 -7.58 -5.51 30.09
N ASN A 399 -7.37 -6.73 30.61
CA ASN A 399 -8.39 -7.77 30.56
C ASN A 399 -9.66 -7.39 31.35
N GLN A 400 -9.50 -6.66 32.46
CA GLN A 400 -10.65 -6.08 33.18
C GLN A 400 -11.39 -5.04 32.35
N TYR A 401 -10.68 -4.17 31.61
CA TYR A 401 -11.29 -3.18 30.72
C TYR A 401 -12.04 -3.84 29.56
N VAL A 402 -11.48 -4.90 28.99
CA VAL A 402 -12.14 -5.71 27.93
C VAL A 402 -13.43 -6.34 28.47
N ALA A 403 -13.38 -6.97 29.65
CA ALA A 403 -14.56 -7.58 30.28
C ALA A 403 -15.65 -6.54 30.60
N ALA A 404 -15.26 -5.35 31.04
CA ALA A 404 -16.17 -4.24 31.34
C ALA A 404 -16.60 -3.45 30.08
N LYS A 405 -15.96 -3.67 28.94
CA LYS A 405 -16.07 -2.85 27.70
C LYS A 405 -15.88 -1.35 27.98
N ASN A 406 -14.98 -1.03 28.90
CA ASN A 406 -14.74 0.31 29.37
C ASN A 406 -13.28 0.51 29.82
N ASP A 407 -12.49 1.15 28.99
CA ASP A 407 -11.12 1.57 29.32
C ASP A 407 -11.16 2.93 30.01
N THR A 408 -11.12 2.92 31.34
CA THR A 408 -11.19 4.15 32.17
C THR A 408 -9.87 4.91 32.22
N GLU A 409 -8.77 4.31 31.75
CA GLU A 409 -7.43 4.92 31.81
C GLU A 409 -7.15 5.79 30.58
N PHE A 410 -7.41 5.27 29.38
CA PHE A 410 -7.11 5.98 28.12
C PHE A 410 -8.33 6.15 27.21
N GLY A 411 -9.50 5.62 27.59
CA GLY A 411 -10.74 5.82 26.86
C GLY A 411 -10.81 5.07 25.53
N ARG A 412 -10.12 3.94 25.38
CA ARG A 412 -10.23 3.08 24.20
C ARG A 412 -11.63 2.46 24.15
N THR A 413 -12.29 2.53 22.99
CA THR A 413 -13.67 2.06 22.77
C THR A 413 -13.81 1.00 21.67
N THR A 414 -12.74 0.73 20.91
CA THR A 414 -12.72 -0.23 19.80
C THR A 414 -11.54 -1.19 19.92
N GLY A 415 -11.65 -2.38 19.33
CA GLY A 415 -10.64 -3.43 19.48
C GLY A 415 -10.54 -3.93 20.94
N MET A 416 -11.70 -4.02 21.62
CA MET A 416 -11.87 -4.49 22.99
C MET A 416 -12.81 -5.70 23.07
N GLU A 417 -12.86 -6.48 22.00
CA GLU A 417 -13.70 -7.66 21.91
C GLU A 417 -13.03 -8.88 22.55
N TYR A 418 -11.70 -8.88 22.62
CA TYR A 418 -10.90 -10.00 23.09
C TYR A 418 -9.85 -9.57 24.10
N ASP A 419 -9.68 -10.39 25.12
CA ASP A 419 -8.64 -10.25 26.15
C ASP A 419 -7.28 -10.78 25.67
N LEU A 420 -6.25 -10.61 26.51
CA LEU A 420 -4.89 -11.12 26.31
C LEU A 420 -4.55 -12.07 27.49
N PHE A 421 -5.16 -13.25 27.48
CA PHE A 421 -5.11 -14.15 28.64
C PHE A 421 -4.24 -15.38 28.41
N LYS A 422 -3.98 -15.73 27.14
CA LYS A 422 -3.45 -17.05 26.82
C LYS A 422 -1.99 -16.97 26.39
N GLY A 423 -1.09 -17.52 27.22
CA GLY A 423 0.28 -17.71 26.79
C GLY A 423 0.43 -18.78 25.68
N PRO A 424 1.53 -18.81 24.93
CA PRO A 424 2.65 -17.88 25.07
C PRO A 424 2.28 -16.44 24.69
N TYR A 425 3.06 -15.47 25.19
CA TYR A 425 2.89 -14.05 24.89
C TYR A 425 3.95 -13.59 23.91
N TYR A 426 3.60 -12.59 23.12
CA TYR A 426 4.46 -12.06 22.06
C TYR A 426 4.59 -10.54 22.14
N ALA A 427 5.72 -10.04 21.63
CA ALA A 427 5.93 -8.60 21.49
C ALA A 427 6.69 -8.26 20.20
N ILE A 428 6.39 -7.08 19.64
CA ILE A 428 7.18 -6.48 18.55
C ILE A 428 7.62 -5.09 19.01
N LYS A 429 8.93 -4.80 18.97
CA LYS A 429 9.45 -3.48 19.27
C LYS A 429 9.21 -2.54 18.09
N VAL A 430 8.61 -1.39 18.34
CA VAL A 430 8.20 -0.44 17.30
C VAL A 430 8.50 1.00 17.72
N ALA A 431 8.74 1.85 16.73
CA ALA A 431 8.78 3.29 16.90
C ALA A 431 8.18 3.98 15.66
N PRO A 432 7.88 5.29 15.71
CA PRO A 432 7.37 6.01 14.56
C PRO A 432 8.35 6.04 13.38
N GLY A 433 7.81 5.96 12.16
CA GLY A 433 8.54 6.08 10.89
C GLY A 433 7.74 6.81 9.83
N ILE A 434 8.42 7.41 8.85
CA ILE A 434 7.81 8.11 7.72
C ILE A 434 6.98 7.10 6.92
N HIS A 435 5.74 7.48 6.55
CA HIS A 435 4.84 6.53 5.91
C HIS A 435 4.13 7.07 4.66
N HIS A 436 3.62 8.29 4.68
CA HIS A 436 2.85 8.85 3.56
C HIS A 436 3.07 10.36 3.46
N THR A 437 3.15 10.88 2.25
CA THR A 437 3.18 12.32 2.00
C THR A 437 1.80 12.74 1.51
N MET A 438 1.08 13.60 2.28
CA MET A 438 -0.23 14.12 1.89
C MET A 438 -0.12 15.28 0.93
N GLY A 439 1.04 15.95 0.91
CA GLY A 439 1.34 17.03 -0.02
C GLY A 439 1.83 16.53 -1.37
N GLY A 440 1.62 17.34 -2.39
CA GLY A 440 1.99 17.04 -3.77
C GLY A 440 1.43 18.06 -4.75
N LEU A 441 1.32 17.66 -5.99
CA LEU A 441 0.79 18.48 -7.08
C LEU A 441 -0.67 18.87 -6.82
N LYS A 442 -1.01 20.13 -7.06
CA LYS A 442 -2.39 20.58 -7.03
C LYS A 442 -3.11 20.13 -8.29
N ILE A 443 -4.23 19.46 -8.09
CA ILE A 443 -5.09 18.97 -9.17
C ILE A 443 -6.53 19.48 -8.99
N ASN A 444 -7.34 19.35 -10.05
CA ASN A 444 -8.79 19.47 -9.96
C ASN A 444 -9.47 18.09 -10.01
N THR A 445 -10.80 18.01 -9.97
CA THR A 445 -11.56 16.76 -10.03
C THR A 445 -11.45 16.01 -11.36
N LYS A 446 -10.91 16.64 -12.40
CA LYS A 446 -10.52 15.98 -13.66
C LYS A 446 -9.08 15.48 -13.64
N THR A 447 -8.38 15.62 -12.51
CA THR A 447 -6.97 15.24 -12.34
C THR A 447 -5.98 16.02 -13.20
N GLU A 448 -6.42 17.15 -13.80
CA GLU A 448 -5.54 18.08 -14.49
C GLU A 448 -4.61 18.74 -13.47
N VAL A 449 -3.31 18.78 -13.76
CA VAL A 449 -2.32 19.50 -12.94
C VAL A 449 -2.47 21.00 -13.10
N LEU A 450 -2.54 21.72 -11.98
CA LEU A 450 -2.83 23.15 -11.96
C LEU A 450 -1.58 24.00 -11.71
N LYS A 451 -1.53 25.16 -12.38
CA LYS A 451 -0.58 26.25 -12.08
C LYS A 451 -1.07 27.09 -10.90
N LYS A 452 -0.22 27.96 -10.38
CA LYS A 452 -0.55 28.89 -9.27
C LYS A 452 -1.74 29.82 -9.54
N ASP A 453 -2.01 30.12 -10.80
CA ASP A 453 -3.16 30.94 -11.20
C ASP A 453 -4.47 30.12 -11.34
N GLY A 454 -4.40 28.80 -11.05
CA GLY A 454 -5.52 27.89 -11.13
C GLY A 454 -5.81 27.36 -12.53
N THR A 455 -5.02 27.73 -13.54
CA THR A 455 -5.16 27.18 -14.89
C THR A 455 -4.51 25.80 -14.99
N ALA A 456 -5.11 24.90 -15.76
CA ALA A 456 -4.54 23.58 -16.01
C ALA A 456 -3.32 23.67 -16.94
N ILE A 457 -2.33 22.79 -16.73
CA ILE A 457 -1.26 22.53 -17.69
C ILE A 457 -1.80 21.57 -18.76
N PRO A 458 -1.99 22.02 -20.01
CA PRO A 458 -2.61 21.19 -21.02
C PRO A 458 -1.79 19.91 -21.26
N GLY A 459 -2.48 18.75 -21.35
CA GLY A 459 -1.84 17.46 -21.59
C GLY A 459 -1.18 16.84 -20.35
N LEU A 460 -1.21 17.47 -19.16
CA LEU A 460 -0.62 16.95 -17.95
C LEU A 460 -1.68 16.62 -16.89
N TYR A 461 -1.67 15.36 -16.43
CA TYR A 461 -2.55 14.79 -15.42
C TYR A 461 -1.74 14.18 -14.28
N ALA A 462 -2.32 14.06 -13.09
CA ALA A 462 -1.67 13.40 -11.98
C ALA A 462 -2.69 12.67 -11.08
N ALA A 463 -2.27 11.53 -10.48
CA ALA A 463 -3.13 10.76 -9.60
C ALA A 463 -2.34 9.99 -8.52
N GLY A 464 -2.96 9.80 -7.36
CA GLY A 464 -2.40 9.12 -6.22
C GLY A 464 -1.44 9.99 -5.40
N GLU A 465 -0.51 9.39 -4.68
CA GLU A 465 0.33 10.06 -3.66
C GLU A 465 1.22 11.20 -4.20
N VAL A 466 1.39 11.33 -5.53
CA VAL A 466 2.07 12.46 -6.17
C VAL A 466 1.25 13.75 -6.06
N THR A 467 -0.06 13.65 -5.76
CA THR A 467 -0.99 14.77 -5.65
C THR A 467 -1.22 15.20 -4.21
N GLY A 468 -1.55 16.47 -4.00
CA GLY A 468 -1.91 17.02 -2.69
C GLY A 468 -3.38 17.43 -2.61
N GLY A 469 -3.85 17.73 -1.40
CA GLY A 469 -5.19 18.25 -1.13
C GLY A 469 -6.24 17.19 -0.75
N VAL A 470 -6.15 15.97 -1.25
CA VAL A 470 -7.16 14.92 -1.01
C VAL A 470 -7.27 14.57 0.48
N HIS A 471 -6.14 14.42 1.17
CA HIS A 471 -6.08 13.87 2.52
C HIS A 471 -5.97 14.92 3.64
N GLY A 472 -5.79 16.18 3.30
CA GLY A 472 -5.56 17.24 4.28
C GLY A 472 -4.30 17.02 5.10
N SER A 473 -4.33 17.43 6.38
CA SER A 473 -3.14 17.37 7.25
C SER A 473 -2.91 16.01 7.93
N ASN A 474 -3.80 15.04 7.74
CA ASN A 474 -3.66 13.70 8.28
C ASN A 474 -4.56 12.71 7.53
N ARG A 475 -3.99 11.64 7.01
CA ARG A 475 -4.71 10.64 6.22
C ARG A 475 -5.22 9.48 7.10
N ILE A 476 -6.49 9.12 6.97
CA ILE A 476 -7.06 7.92 7.59
C ILE A 476 -6.60 6.68 6.81
N ALA A 477 -6.33 5.59 7.54
CA ALA A 477 -5.96 4.30 6.95
C ALA A 477 -7.02 3.82 5.94
N GLY A 478 -6.59 3.27 4.80
CA GLY A 478 -7.48 2.81 3.71
C GLY A 478 -7.82 3.90 2.67
N ASN A 479 -7.73 5.19 3.00
CA ASN A 479 -8.04 6.26 2.05
C ASN A 479 -7.00 6.39 0.92
N ALA A 480 -5.72 6.03 1.15
CA ALA A 480 -4.74 6.05 0.07
C ALA A 480 -5.07 5.03 -1.04
N VAL A 481 -5.62 3.86 -0.69
CA VAL A 481 -6.04 2.88 -1.70
C VAL A 481 -7.28 3.36 -2.45
N ALA A 482 -8.22 4.03 -1.77
CA ALA A 482 -9.35 4.68 -2.44
C ALA A 482 -8.89 5.77 -3.42
N ASP A 483 -8.01 6.65 -2.99
CA ASP A 483 -7.41 7.71 -3.80
C ASP A 483 -6.76 7.16 -5.08
N ILE A 484 -5.80 6.24 -4.95
CA ILE A 484 -5.06 5.72 -6.12
C ILE A 484 -5.96 5.04 -7.16
N ILE A 485 -7.03 4.37 -6.73
CA ILE A 485 -7.95 3.71 -7.66
C ILE A 485 -8.91 4.73 -8.28
N ILE A 486 -9.49 5.61 -7.48
CA ILE A 486 -10.51 6.57 -7.96
C ILE A 486 -9.88 7.61 -8.88
N PHE A 487 -8.83 8.28 -8.41
CA PHE A 487 -8.17 9.30 -9.22
C PHE A 487 -7.32 8.71 -10.35
N GLY A 488 -6.75 7.49 -10.16
CA GLY A 488 -6.09 6.78 -11.26
C GLY A 488 -7.05 6.52 -12.43
N ARG A 489 -8.24 5.98 -12.15
CA ARG A 489 -9.29 5.79 -13.17
C ARG A 489 -9.68 7.09 -13.85
N GLN A 490 -9.88 8.15 -13.06
CA GLN A 490 -10.23 9.47 -13.59
C GLN A 490 -9.13 10.02 -14.49
N ALA A 491 -7.86 9.94 -14.06
CA ALA A 491 -6.73 10.43 -14.85
C ALA A 491 -6.60 9.69 -16.19
N GLY A 492 -6.75 8.36 -16.17
CA GLY A 492 -6.74 7.56 -17.40
C GLY A 492 -7.88 7.93 -18.35
N THR A 493 -9.08 8.12 -17.85
CA THR A 493 -10.24 8.52 -18.66
C THR A 493 -10.05 9.91 -19.26
N GLN A 494 -9.65 10.89 -18.43
CA GLN A 494 -9.52 12.30 -18.88
C GLN A 494 -8.34 12.46 -19.85
N SER A 495 -7.20 11.80 -19.59
CA SER A 495 -6.06 11.83 -20.50
C SER A 495 -6.37 11.21 -21.86
N ALA A 496 -7.13 10.09 -21.89
CA ALA A 496 -7.59 9.49 -23.13
C ALA A 496 -8.60 10.38 -23.89
N GLU A 497 -9.50 11.07 -23.19
CA GLU A 497 -10.43 12.04 -23.80
C GLU A 497 -9.69 13.20 -24.42
N TYR A 498 -8.69 13.76 -23.74
CA TYR A 498 -7.85 14.85 -24.26
C TYR A 498 -7.06 14.41 -25.50
N SER A 499 -6.73 13.13 -25.60
CA SER A 499 -5.93 12.57 -26.70
C SER A 499 -6.72 12.29 -27.99
N LYS A 500 -8.04 12.47 -27.99
CA LYS A 500 -8.90 12.31 -29.21
C LYS A 500 -8.81 13.50 -30.11
#